data_252a5904029e6e5aa6711f85dc14e6d3
#
_entry.id   252a5904029e6e5aa6711f85dc14e6d3
#
_cell.length_a   1.000
_cell.length_b   1.000
_cell.length_c   1.000
_cell.angle_alpha   90.00
_cell.angle_beta   90.00
_cell.angle_gamma   90.00
#
_symmetry.space_group_name_H-M   'P 1'
#
loop_
_entity.id
_entity.type
_entity.pdbx_description
1 polymer ?
#
loop_
_entity_poly.entity_id
_entity_poly.type
_entity_poly.pdbx_seq_one_letter_code
_entity_poly.pdbx_strand_id
1 'polypeptide(L)'
;MDKKIVLLVDDDSDLAKMLKIRIESEGYEFKHAGDGKQLLEILNVKKPDVILLDIMLPNIDGYSVLREMRKNERYADIPVIILSAKEKKKVGDLFILEKIAFFIEKPFDTKDLMEKISEAITYGGRRQT
;
A
#
# COMPACT_ATOMS: atom_id res chain seq x y z
N MET A 1 14.04 19.00 3.26
CA MET A 1 12.93 18.52 2.45
C MET A 1 12.26 17.34 3.12
N ASP A 2 10.95 17.29 3.00
CA ASP A 2 10.21 16.21 3.60
C ASP A 2 10.40 14.92 2.82
N LYS A 3 10.58 13.83 3.56
CA LYS A 3 10.68 12.52 2.94
C LYS A 3 9.30 12.07 2.49
N LYS A 4 9.27 11.28 1.41
CA LYS A 4 8.03 10.62 1.01
C LYS A 4 7.71 9.50 1.99
N ILE A 5 6.44 9.31 2.26
CA ILE A 5 5.97 8.35 3.26
C ILE A 5 5.43 7.10 2.58
N VAL A 6 5.96 5.95 2.98
CA VAL A 6 5.48 4.64 2.55
C VAL A 6 4.80 3.99 3.75
N LEU A 7 3.51 3.68 3.60
CA LEU A 7 2.73 3.03 4.65
C LEU A 7 2.48 1.59 4.29
N LEU A 8 2.90 0.67 5.15
CA LEU A 8 2.61 -0.76 5.01
C LEU A 8 1.40 -1.11 5.88
N VAL A 9 0.41 -1.74 5.29
CA VAL A 9 -0.77 -2.24 6.01
C VAL A 9 -0.76 -3.76 5.90
N ASP A 10 -0.26 -4.42 6.94
CA ASP A 10 -0.05 -5.87 6.95
C ASP A 10 0.13 -6.29 8.40
N ASP A 11 -0.41 -7.45 8.78
CA ASP A 11 -0.30 -7.93 10.14
C ASP A 11 0.99 -8.72 10.42
N ASP A 12 1.82 -8.92 9.41
CA ASP A 12 3.09 -9.64 9.53
C ASP A 12 4.18 -8.71 10.06
N SER A 13 4.52 -8.85 11.34
CA SER A 13 5.51 -7.97 11.97
C SER A 13 6.93 -8.22 11.46
N ASP A 14 7.24 -9.42 11.05
CA ASP A 14 8.57 -9.72 10.51
C ASP A 14 8.75 -9.06 9.14
N LEU A 15 7.72 -9.13 8.32
CA LEU A 15 7.73 -8.43 7.04
C LEU A 15 7.90 -6.93 7.25
N ALA A 16 7.17 -6.38 8.23
CA ALA A 16 7.25 -4.95 8.52
C ALA A 16 8.67 -4.55 8.95
N LYS A 17 9.31 -5.35 9.79
CA LYS A 17 10.68 -5.06 10.22
C LYS A 17 11.66 -5.08 9.05
N MET A 18 11.55 -6.07 8.20
CA MET A 18 12.41 -6.21 7.03
C MET A 18 12.21 -5.02 6.07
N LEU A 19 10.97 -4.69 5.77
CA LEU A 19 10.67 -3.61 4.84
C LEU A 19 11.04 -2.25 5.41
N LYS A 20 10.90 -2.05 6.73
CA LYS A 20 11.31 -0.81 7.35
C LYS A 20 12.79 -0.51 7.06
N ILE A 21 13.63 -1.49 7.25
CA ILE A 21 15.07 -1.33 7.02
C ILE A 21 15.33 -0.96 5.57
N ARG A 22 14.74 -1.68 4.63
CA ARG A 22 14.99 -1.46 3.21
C ARG A 22 14.42 -0.12 2.74
N ILE A 23 13.19 0.17 3.13
CA ILE A 23 12.50 1.39 2.68
C ILE A 23 13.20 2.63 3.24
N GLU A 24 13.57 2.60 4.53
CA GLU A 24 14.28 3.74 5.11
C GLU A 24 15.67 3.92 4.53
N SER A 25 16.33 2.83 4.13
CA SER A 25 17.65 2.91 3.52
C SER A 25 17.62 3.65 2.18
N GLU A 26 16.46 3.71 1.54
CA GLU A 26 16.32 4.40 0.26
C GLU A 26 15.75 5.81 0.38
N GLY A 27 15.69 6.33 1.61
CA GLY A 27 15.33 7.71 1.85
C GLY A 27 13.88 7.99 2.12
N TYR A 28 13.05 6.97 2.27
CA TYR A 28 11.64 7.13 2.59
C TYR A 28 11.40 7.12 4.09
N GLU A 29 10.29 7.71 4.49
CA GLU A 29 9.78 7.54 5.85
C GLU A 29 8.84 6.33 5.85
N PHE A 30 9.02 5.40 6.78
CA PHE A 30 8.22 4.18 6.83
C PHE A 30 7.23 4.24 7.98
N LYS A 31 5.97 3.87 7.70
CA LYS A 31 4.94 3.70 8.72
C LYS A 31 4.30 2.34 8.56
N HIS A 32 3.80 1.79 9.66
CA HIS A 32 3.21 0.46 9.67
C HIS A 32 1.88 0.47 10.41
N ALA A 33 0.87 -0.09 9.76
CA ALA A 33 -0.44 -0.37 10.37
C ALA A 33 -0.67 -1.87 10.32
N GLY A 34 -0.98 -2.46 11.47
CA GLY A 34 -1.21 -3.90 11.54
C GLY A 34 -2.63 -4.33 11.16
N ASP A 35 -3.54 -3.36 11.05
CA ASP A 35 -4.92 -3.65 10.67
C ASP A 35 -5.58 -2.38 10.14
N GLY A 36 -6.84 -2.50 9.73
CA GLY A 36 -7.57 -1.38 9.15
C GLY A 36 -7.80 -0.23 10.11
N LYS A 37 -7.96 -0.53 11.40
CA LYS A 37 -8.17 0.53 12.39
C LYS A 37 -6.93 1.40 12.51
N GLN A 38 -5.75 0.77 12.59
CA GLN A 38 -4.51 1.51 12.66
C GLN A 38 -4.27 2.33 11.39
N LEU A 39 -4.66 1.78 10.23
CA LEU A 39 -4.59 2.50 8.97
C LEU A 39 -5.36 3.81 9.05
N LEU A 40 -6.60 3.75 9.50
CA LEU A 40 -7.44 4.94 9.60
C LEU A 40 -6.85 5.97 10.57
N GLU A 41 -6.29 5.49 11.68
CA GLU A 41 -5.64 6.38 12.64
C GLU A 41 -4.46 7.12 12.01
N ILE A 42 -3.65 6.41 11.24
CA ILE A 42 -2.50 7.01 10.58
C ILE A 42 -2.93 8.00 9.51
N LEU A 43 -3.94 7.64 8.71
CA LEU A 43 -4.46 8.53 7.68
C LEU A 43 -4.97 9.86 8.24
N ASN A 44 -5.54 9.82 9.44
CA ASN A 44 -6.05 11.04 10.07
C ASN A 44 -4.93 11.98 10.51
N VAL A 45 -3.72 11.47 10.71
CA VAL A 45 -2.58 12.28 11.15
C VAL A 45 -1.80 12.82 9.97
N LYS A 46 -1.46 11.96 9.01
CA LYS A 46 -0.65 12.39 7.88
C LYS A 46 -0.89 11.47 6.68
N LYS A 47 -1.14 12.08 5.54
CA LYS A 47 -1.41 11.37 4.30
C LYS A 47 -0.12 10.74 3.75
N PRO A 48 -0.09 9.41 3.53
CA PRO A 48 1.08 8.78 2.92
C PRO A 48 1.15 9.05 1.42
N ASP A 49 2.34 8.83 0.86
CA ASP A 49 2.55 9.00 -0.58
C ASP A 49 2.27 7.71 -1.36
N VAL A 50 2.32 6.58 -0.69
CA VAL A 50 1.95 5.28 -1.25
C VAL A 50 1.57 4.35 -0.12
N ILE A 51 0.61 3.46 -0.38
CA ILE A 51 0.20 2.44 0.59
C ILE A 51 0.48 1.07 0.00
N LEU A 52 1.16 0.23 0.78
CA LEU A 52 1.33 -1.19 0.48
C LEU A 52 0.27 -1.91 1.31
N LEU A 53 -0.71 -2.50 0.66
CA LEU A 53 -1.89 -3.04 1.35
C LEU A 53 -2.02 -4.54 1.15
N ASP A 54 -2.00 -5.28 2.25
CA ASP A 54 -2.38 -6.69 2.24
C ASP A 54 -3.90 -6.76 2.30
N ILE A 55 -4.52 -7.42 1.33
CA ILE A 55 -5.98 -7.53 1.30
C ILE A 55 -6.52 -8.57 2.28
N MET A 56 -5.64 -9.36 2.88
CA MET A 56 -6.02 -10.39 3.86
C MET A 56 -5.77 -9.88 5.28
N LEU A 57 -6.38 -8.76 5.65
CA LEU A 57 -6.18 -8.16 6.97
C LEU A 57 -7.08 -8.79 8.02
N PRO A 58 -6.61 -8.90 9.27
CA PRO A 58 -7.47 -9.32 10.37
C PRO A 58 -8.50 -8.23 10.66
N ASN A 59 -9.68 -8.64 11.08
CA ASN A 59 -10.77 -7.77 11.55
C ASN A 59 -11.43 -6.88 10.50
N ILE A 60 -10.74 -6.60 9.41
CA ILE A 60 -11.27 -5.75 8.33
C ILE A 60 -10.85 -6.35 7.00
N ASP A 61 -11.82 -6.42 6.09
CA ASP A 61 -11.56 -6.85 4.73
C ASP A 61 -10.79 -5.74 4.00
N GLY A 62 -9.61 -6.07 3.48
CA GLY A 62 -8.79 -5.10 2.75
C GLY A 62 -9.50 -4.50 1.54
N TYR A 63 -10.40 -5.25 0.90
CA TYR A 63 -11.20 -4.71 -0.20
C TYR A 63 -12.09 -3.58 0.27
N SER A 64 -12.70 -3.74 1.44
CA SER A 64 -13.57 -2.72 2.00
C SER A 64 -12.80 -1.46 2.37
N VAL A 65 -11.61 -1.64 2.92
CA VAL A 65 -10.73 -0.53 3.25
C VAL A 65 -10.40 0.27 1.99
N LEU A 66 -10.03 -0.44 0.92
CA LEU A 66 -9.67 0.19 -0.33
C LEU A 66 -10.84 0.98 -0.92
N ARG A 67 -12.04 0.39 -0.91
CA ARG A 67 -13.23 1.06 -1.41
C ARG A 67 -13.54 2.33 -0.60
N GLU A 68 -13.42 2.26 0.71
CA GLU A 68 -13.66 3.42 1.56
C GLU A 68 -12.67 4.54 1.25
N MET A 69 -11.40 4.20 1.04
CA MET A 69 -10.40 5.18 0.68
C MET A 69 -10.74 5.87 -0.64
N ARG A 70 -11.21 5.11 -1.63
CA ARG A 70 -11.52 5.67 -2.94
C ARG A 70 -12.73 6.58 -2.94
N LYS A 71 -13.62 6.43 -1.96
CA LYS A 71 -14.79 7.30 -1.81
C LYS A 71 -14.47 8.59 -1.08
N ASN A 72 -13.36 8.64 -0.36
CA ASN A 72 -12.98 9.82 0.43
C ASN A 72 -12.05 10.70 -0.40
N GLU A 73 -12.47 11.93 -0.68
CA GLU A 73 -11.69 12.85 -1.51
C GLU A 73 -10.28 13.07 -0.99
N ARG A 74 -10.07 13.01 0.32
CA ARG A 74 -8.75 13.21 0.90
C ARG A 74 -7.78 12.09 0.56
N TYR A 75 -8.29 10.88 0.31
CA TYR A 75 -7.48 9.69 0.12
C TYR A 75 -7.64 9.05 -1.25
N ALA A 76 -8.55 9.58 -2.08
CA ALA A 76 -8.93 8.92 -3.32
C ALA A 76 -7.79 8.78 -4.33
N ASP A 77 -6.79 9.64 -4.27
CA ASP A 77 -5.69 9.61 -5.23
C ASP A 77 -4.38 9.07 -4.65
N ILE A 78 -4.41 8.52 -3.42
CA ILE A 78 -3.22 7.87 -2.88
C ILE A 78 -2.97 6.58 -3.66
N PRO A 79 -1.78 6.41 -4.25
CA PRO A 79 -1.49 5.16 -4.97
C PRO A 79 -1.42 3.99 -4.00
N VAL A 80 -2.00 2.86 -4.41
CA VAL A 80 -2.04 1.65 -3.60
C VAL A 80 -1.39 0.51 -4.37
N ILE A 81 -0.46 -0.17 -3.72
CA ILE A 81 0.14 -1.40 -4.23
C ILE A 81 -0.40 -2.54 -3.37
N ILE A 82 -1.06 -3.49 -3.99
CA ILE A 82 -1.57 -4.66 -3.26
C ILE A 82 -0.45 -5.68 -3.09
N LEU A 83 -0.23 -6.11 -1.84
CA LEU A 83 0.68 -7.21 -1.54
C LEU A 83 -0.19 -8.35 -1.02
N SER A 84 -0.15 -9.51 -1.67
CA SER A 84 -1.00 -10.60 -1.21
C SER A 84 -0.48 -11.95 -1.64
N ALA A 85 -0.77 -12.96 -0.82
CA ALA A 85 -0.54 -14.35 -1.20
C ALA A 85 -1.63 -14.84 -2.16
N LYS A 86 -2.73 -14.08 -2.28
CA LYS A 86 -3.84 -14.44 -3.16
C LYS A 86 -3.46 -14.20 -4.62
N GLU A 87 -3.84 -15.11 -5.48
CA GLU A 87 -3.50 -15.00 -6.90
C GLU A 87 -4.08 -13.73 -7.53
N LYS A 88 -3.28 -13.11 -8.38
CA LYS A 88 -3.66 -11.88 -9.08
C LYS A 88 -4.98 -12.02 -9.83
N LYS A 89 -5.21 -13.15 -10.47
CA LYS A 89 -6.44 -13.35 -11.27
C LYS A 89 -7.70 -13.29 -10.41
N LYS A 90 -7.59 -13.54 -9.11
CA LYS A 90 -8.71 -13.50 -8.20
C LYS A 90 -9.02 -12.09 -7.70
N VAL A 91 -8.14 -11.15 -7.99
CA VAL A 91 -8.33 -9.76 -7.59
C VAL A 91 -8.21 -8.82 -8.80
N GLY A 92 -8.27 -9.38 -10.00
CA GLY A 92 -8.08 -8.61 -11.23
C GLY A 92 -9.01 -7.42 -11.38
N ASP A 93 -10.24 -7.55 -10.91
CA ASP A 93 -11.22 -6.46 -11.03
C ASP A 93 -10.81 -5.22 -10.21
N LEU A 94 -10.00 -5.40 -9.17
CA LEU A 94 -9.55 -4.27 -8.36
C LEU A 94 -8.68 -3.30 -9.14
N PHE A 95 -7.92 -3.80 -10.13
CA PHE A 95 -7.12 -2.92 -10.97
C PHE A 95 -8.00 -1.90 -11.69
N ILE A 96 -9.18 -2.35 -12.10
CA ILE A 96 -10.10 -1.51 -12.86
C ILE A 96 -11.00 -0.70 -11.93
N LEU A 97 -11.63 -1.39 -10.98
CA LEU A 97 -12.66 -0.76 -10.15
C LEU A 97 -12.10 0.16 -9.09
N GLU A 98 -10.97 -0.19 -8.50
CA GLU A 98 -10.39 0.55 -7.39
C GLU A 98 -9.10 1.28 -7.76
N LYS A 99 -8.71 1.22 -9.01
CA LYS A 99 -7.58 1.99 -9.57
C LYS A 99 -6.28 1.79 -8.80
N ILE A 100 -5.97 0.54 -8.45
CA ILE A 100 -4.70 0.26 -7.78
C ILE A 100 -3.55 0.44 -8.75
N ALA A 101 -2.39 0.84 -8.21
CA ALA A 101 -1.20 1.08 -9.03
C ALA A 101 -0.56 -0.23 -9.49
N PHE A 102 -0.36 -1.16 -8.56
CA PHE A 102 0.28 -2.44 -8.85
C PHE A 102 -0.27 -3.52 -7.93
N PHE A 103 -0.16 -4.76 -8.40
CA PHE A 103 -0.41 -5.94 -7.59
C PHE A 103 0.89 -6.74 -7.52
N ILE A 104 1.34 -7.07 -6.32
CA ILE A 104 2.54 -7.86 -6.11
C ILE A 104 2.18 -9.09 -5.29
N GLU A 105 2.46 -10.26 -5.84
CA GLU A 105 2.14 -11.53 -5.18
C GLU A 105 3.26 -11.93 -4.22
N LYS A 106 2.88 -12.38 -3.04
CA LYS A 106 3.84 -12.91 -2.05
C LYS A 106 4.18 -14.36 -2.37
N PRO A 107 5.40 -14.80 -2.19
CA PRO A 107 6.58 -14.00 -1.84
C PRO A 107 7.07 -13.16 -3.01
N PHE A 108 7.68 -12.03 -2.71
CA PHE A 108 8.10 -11.08 -3.75
C PHE A 108 9.60 -10.78 -3.66
N ASP A 109 10.12 -10.24 -4.76
CA ASP A 109 11.48 -9.72 -4.82
C ASP A 109 11.47 -8.29 -4.28
N THR A 110 12.28 -8.03 -3.26
CA THR A 110 12.33 -6.72 -2.62
C THR A 110 12.74 -5.63 -3.59
N LYS A 111 13.66 -5.95 -4.51
CA LYS A 111 14.09 -4.98 -5.52
C LYS A 111 12.92 -4.58 -6.42
N ASP A 112 12.12 -5.54 -6.83
CA ASP A 112 10.94 -5.26 -7.65
C ASP A 112 9.95 -4.39 -6.89
N LEU A 113 9.73 -4.69 -5.62
CA LEU A 113 8.85 -3.88 -4.78
C LEU A 113 9.34 -2.43 -4.71
N MET A 114 10.65 -2.23 -4.50
CA MET A 114 11.19 -0.88 -4.41
C MET A 114 11.02 -0.10 -5.71
N GLU A 115 11.17 -0.77 -6.85
CA GLU A 115 10.93 -0.14 -8.14
C GLU A 115 9.47 0.28 -8.29
N LYS A 116 8.54 -0.57 -7.86
CA LYS A 116 7.11 -0.26 -7.93
C LYS A 116 6.73 0.87 -7.00
N ILE A 117 7.33 0.94 -5.82
CA ILE A 117 7.11 2.04 -4.90
C ILE A 117 7.52 3.36 -5.55
N SER A 118 8.71 3.38 -6.15
CA SER A 118 9.21 4.59 -6.81
C SER A 118 8.29 5.02 -7.95
N GLU A 119 7.85 4.07 -8.77
CA GLU A 119 6.93 4.39 -9.86
C GLU A 119 5.59 4.91 -9.35
N ALA A 120 5.05 4.27 -8.31
CA ALA A 120 3.76 4.67 -7.76
C ALA A 120 3.81 6.10 -7.22
N ILE A 121 4.89 6.45 -6.51
CA ILE A 121 5.05 7.79 -5.97
C ILE A 121 5.20 8.82 -7.10
N THR A 122 5.97 8.48 -8.13
CA THR A 122 6.23 9.39 -9.25
C THR A 122 4.95 9.69 -10.05
N TYR A 123 4.14 8.66 -10.32
CA TYR A 123 2.95 8.82 -11.16
C TYR A 123 1.66 8.99 -10.36
N GLY A 124 1.72 8.76 -9.04
CA GLY A 124 0.56 8.87 -8.19
C GLY A 124 -0.46 7.77 -8.42
N GLY A 125 -1.66 7.97 -7.89
CA GLY A 125 -2.75 7.01 -8.03
C GLY A 125 -3.46 7.06 -9.38
N ARG A 126 -3.00 7.92 -10.28
CA ARG A 126 -3.61 8.10 -11.59
C ARG A 126 -2.92 7.32 -12.69
N ARG A 127 -2.13 6.35 -12.30
CA ARG A 127 -1.39 5.57 -13.27
C ARG A 127 -2.31 4.93 -14.29
N GLN A 128 -1.94 5.08 -15.54
CA GLN A 128 -2.66 4.49 -16.65
C GLN A 128 -2.01 3.22 -17.12
N THR A 129 -2.81 2.34 -17.63
CA THR A 129 -2.33 1.09 -18.20
C THR A 129 -2.42 1.14 -19.71
#